data_3c4b81d87c4162ab57839c1adf97fbee
#
_entry.id   3c4b81d87c4162ab57839c1adf97fbee
#
_cell.length_a   1.000
_cell.length_b   1.000
_cell.length_c   1.000
_cell.angle_alpha   90.00
_cell.angle_beta   90.00
_cell.angle_gamma   90.00
#
_symmetry.space_group_name_H-M   'P 1'
#
loop_
_entity.id
_entity.type
_entity.pdbx_description
1 polymer ?
#
loop_
_entity_poly.entity_id
_entity_poly.type
_entity_poly.pdbx_seq_one_letter_code
_entity_poly.pdbx_strand_id
1 'polypeptide(L)'
;MGAEPFEVQPATYAMAIRTFKDKVEWSGVQCFVELRSRITNTIKSYQARHGLPPPTFIADMGCSTGMSTIWLSEQFPEASITGLDLSPYFLAVAEWERRHRAATSPASKRSAPITYVHGLAEQSPFAEASLDLVNFNFVIHECPQAAIESFVRESLRVLRPGGMVAFVDNNPKSATLQNLPPVLFTLMKSTEPWSDEYYSFDLEAAMRDVGFREVVTVETDHRHRCVMGIRP
;
A
#
# COMPACT_ATOMS: atom_id res chain seq x y z
N MET A 1 10.13 2.90 39.70
CA MET A 1 9.28 3.82 38.90
C MET A 1 9.42 3.34 37.47
N GLY A 2 8.45 2.50 37.04
CA GLY A 2 8.39 1.98 35.68
C GLY A 2 7.86 3.08 34.75
N ALA A 3 8.61 3.44 33.76
CA ALA A 3 8.13 4.25 32.68
C ALA A 3 7.07 3.43 31.93
N GLU A 4 5.86 3.96 31.85
CA GLU A 4 4.89 3.55 30.85
C GLU A 4 5.11 4.43 29.62
N PRO A 5 5.89 4.01 28.61
CA PRO A 5 6.42 4.97 27.68
C PRO A 5 5.63 5.14 26.38
N PHE A 6 4.65 4.30 26.03
CA PHE A 6 4.29 4.24 24.60
C PHE A 6 2.82 4.09 24.22
N GLU A 7 1.88 4.08 25.15
CA GLU A 7 0.45 3.96 24.78
C GLU A 7 -0.12 5.19 24.06
N VAL A 8 0.46 6.36 24.25
CA VAL A 8 -0.05 7.62 23.66
C VAL A 8 0.53 7.90 22.27
N GLN A 9 1.69 7.35 21.93
CA GLN A 9 2.40 7.71 20.71
C GLN A 9 1.76 7.19 19.41
N PRO A 10 1.23 5.96 19.31
CA PRO A 10 0.61 5.50 18.07
C PRO A 10 -0.64 6.29 17.69
N ALA A 11 -1.48 6.61 18.64
CA ALA A 11 -2.68 7.44 18.40
C ALA A 11 -2.30 8.87 18.03
N THR A 12 -1.27 9.43 18.66
CA THR A 12 -0.75 10.77 18.36
C THR A 12 -0.09 10.81 16.99
N TYR A 13 0.69 9.80 16.62
CA TYR A 13 1.30 9.68 15.32
C TYR A 13 0.26 9.49 14.21
N ALA A 14 -0.70 8.60 14.40
CA ALA A 14 -1.80 8.41 13.46
C ALA A 14 -2.66 9.69 13.30
N MET A 15 -2.90 10.41 14.39
CA MET A 15 -3.60 11.68 14.37
C MET A 15 -2.77 12.79 13.72
N ALA A 16 -1.46 12.82 13.94
CA ALA A 16 -0.54 13.75 13.28
C ALA A 16 -0.49 13.48 11.77
N ILE A 17 -0.35 12.23 11.33
CA ILE A 17 -0.40 11.85 9.93
C ILE A 17 -1.74 12.24 9.31
N ARG A 18 -2.85 11.99 9.98
CA ARG A 18 -4.18 12.35 9.52
C ARG A 18 -4.34 13.87 9.39
N THR A 19 -3.95 14.62 10.43
CA THR A 19 -4.00 16.09 10.42
C THR A 19 -3.06 16.70 9.38
N PHE A 20 -1.89 16.11 9.19
CA PHE A 20 -0.93 16.52 8.18
C PHE A 20 -1.48 16.25 6.76
N LYS A 21 -2.02 15.06 6.53
CA LYS A 21 -2.63 14.68 5.24
C LYS A 21 -3.86 15.52 4.90
N ASP A 22 -4.64 15.93 5.89
CA ASP A 22 -5.83 16.77 5.69
C ASP A 22 -5.50 18.24 5.41
N LYS A 23 -4.33 18.71 5.85
CA LYS A 23 -3.93 20.13 5.78
C LYS A 23 -2.85 20.44 4.75
N VAL A 24 -2.09 19.45 4.30
CA VAL A 24 -1.04 19.67 3.31
C VAL A 24 -1.61 19.40 1.93
N GLU A 25 -1.84 20.48 1.17
CA GLU A 25 -1.96 20.42 -0.27
C GLU A 25 -0.61 19.97 -0.85
N TRP A 26 -0.46 18.67 -1.03
CA TRP A 26 0.68 18.12 -1.75
C TRP A 26 0.50 18.45 -3.23
N SER A 27 1.14 19.54 -3.68
CA SER A 27 1.41 19.93 -5.06
C SER A 27 0.52 19.26 -6.13
N GLY A 28 -0.74 19.70 -6.28
CA GLY A 28 -1.61 19.31 -7.39
C GLY A 28 -2.49 18.09 -7.19
N VAL A 29 -2.38 17.35 -6.09
CA VAL A 29 -3.39 16.37 -5.68
C VAL A 29 -4.32 17.08 -4.69
N GLN A 30 -5.47 17.49 -5.14
CA GLN A 30 -6.39 18.35 -4.36
C GLN A 30 -6.97 17.66 -3.13
N CYS A 31 -6.92 16.31 -3.07
CA CYS A 31 -7.48 15.56 -1.97
C CYS A 31 -6.89 14.15 -1.92
N PHE A 32 -6.61 13.66 -0.73
CA PHE A 32 -6.18 12.28 -0.48
C PHE A 32 -7.19 11.24 -1.01
N VAL A 33 -8.47 11.60 -1.04
CA VAL A 33 -9.56 10.81 -1.65
C VAL A 33 -9.36 10.68 -3.17
N GLU A 34 -8.93 11.75 -3.84
CA GLU A 34 -8.67 11.74 -5.28
C GLU A 34 -7.51 10.81 -5.64
N LEU A 35 -6.39 10.89 -4.90
CA LEU A 35 -5.24 9.99 -5.10
C LEU A 35 -5.66 8.53 -4.96
N ARG A 36 -6.39 8.19 -3.91
CA ARG A 36 -6.88 6.82 -3.69
C ARG A 36 -7.85 6.36 -4.76
N SER A 37 -8.71 7.25 -5.23
CA SER A 37 -9.61 6.95 -6.34
C SER A 37 -8.84 6.67 -7.63
N ARG A 38 -7.80 7.45 -7.94
CA ARG A 38 -6.93 7.23 -9.10
C ARG A 38 -6.21 5.89 -9.01
N ILE A 39 -5.63 5.56 -7.85
CA ILE A 39 -4.98 4.27 -7.58
C ILE A 39 -5.96 3.12 -7.86
N THR A 40 -7.13 3.16 -7.24
CA THR A 40 -8.12 2.07 -7.38
C THR A 40 -8.64 1.94 -8.80
N ASN A 41 -8.89 3.08 -9.48
CA ASN A 41 -9.29 3.08 -10.88
C ASN A 41 -8.19 2.49 -11.78
N THR A 42 -6.92 2.75 -11.48
CA THR A 42 -5.79 2.15 -12.19
C THR A 42 -5.78 0.64 -12.03
N ILE A 43 -5.94 0.12 -10.80
CA ILE A 43 -6.03 -1.32 -10.52
C ILE A 43 -7.22 -1.95 -11.26
N LYS A 44 -8.42 -1.37 -11.16
CA LYS A 44 -9.63 -1.85 -11.83
C LYS A 44 -9.51 -1.82 -13.36
N SER A 45 -8.90 -0.77 -13.91
CA SER A 45 -8.65 -0.67 -15.36
C SER A 45 -7.67 -1.72 -15.85
N TYR A 46 -6.64 -2.02 -15.06
CA TYR A 46 -5.70 -3.09 -15.36
C TYR A 46 -6.40 -4.47 -15.33
N GLN A 47 -7.20 -4.75 -14.29
CA GLN A 47 -8.00 -5.96 -14.21
C GLN A 47 -8.92 -6.13 -15.42
N ALA A 48 -9.67 -5.09 -15.77
CA ALA A 48 -10.60 -5.13 -16.91
C ALA A 48 -9.86 -5.37 -18.25
N ARG A 49 -8.69 -4.73 -18.44
CA ARG A 49 -7.87 -4.89 -19.66
C ARG A 49 -7.42 -6.33 -19.86
N HIS A 50 -7.09 -7.03 -18.77
CA HIS A 50 -6.61 -8.40 -18.83
C HIS A 50 -7.69 -9.46 -18.57
N GLY A 51 -8.96 -9.05 -18.48
CA GLY A 51 -10.09 -9.96 -18.27
C GLY A 51 -10.04 -10.69 -16.91
N LEU A 52 -9.38 -10.10 -15.91
CA LEU A 52 -9.29 -10.69 -14.58
C LEU A 52 -10.63 -10.55 -13.85
N PRO A 53 -11.10 -11.58 -13.14
CA PRO A 53 -12.31 -11.50 -12.34
C PRO A 53 -12.15 -10.50 -11.18
N PRO A 54 -13.26 -9.96 -10.64
CA PRO A 54 -13.19 -9.18 -9.40
C PRO A 54 -12.52 -9.99 -8.28
N PRO A 55 -11.61 -9.40 -7.52
CA PRO A 55 -10.91 -10.10 -6.46
C PRO A 55 -11.85 -10.43 -5.31
N THR A 56 -11.73 -11.62 -4.74
CA THR A 56 -12.48 -12.08 -3.56
C THR A 56 -11.63 -12.12 -2.29
N PHE A 57 -10.31 -12.27 -2.44
CA PHE A 57 -9.35 -12.26 -1.33
C PHE A 57 -8.22 -11.27 -1.63
N ILE A 58 -8.14 -10.23 -0.82
CA ILE A 58 -7.17 -9.13 -0.99
C ILE A 58 -6.29 -9.04 0.25
N ALA A 59 -4.98 -8.97 0.06
CA ALA A 59 -4.04 -8.58 1.10
C ALA A 59 -3.51 -7.17 0.86
N ASP A 60 -3.54 -6.34 1.89
CA ASP A 60 -2.92 -5.01 1.95
C ASP A 60 -1.67 -5.11 2.83
N MET A 61 -0.51 -5.22 2.20
CA MET A 61 0.77 -5.49 2.84
C MET A 61 1.43 -4.18 3.29
N GLY A 62 1.84 -4.09 4.56
CA GLY A 62 2.30 -2.85 5.17
C GLY A 62 1.14 -1.85 5.33
N CYS A 63 0.02 -2.31 5.85
CA CYS A 63 -1.22 -1.53 5.90
C CYS A 63 -1.18 -0.35 6.88
N SER A 64 -0.16 -0.26 7.75
CA SER A 64 -0.01 0.80 8.74
C SER A 64 -1.30 0.97 9.58
N THR A 65 -1.82 2.18 9.69
CA THR A 65 -3.07 2.51 10.41
C THR A 65 -4.35 2.12 9.64
N GLY A 66 -4.25 1.28 8.62
CA GLY A 66 -5.39 0.67 7.92
C GLY A 66 -6.12 1.58 6.92
N MET A 67 -5.57 2.73 6.57
CA MET A 67 -6.26 3.68 5.68
C MET A 67 -6.45 3.13 4.26
N SER A 68 -5.44 2.45 3.70
CA SER A 68 -5.52 1.76 2.40
C SER A 68 -6.48 0.57 2.47
N THR A 69 -6.39 -0.21 3.55
CA THR A 69 -7.24 -1.38 3.79
C THR A 69 -8.73 -1.00 3.82
N ILE A 70 -9.08 0.06 4.55
CA ILE A 70 -10.45 0.57 4.61
C ILE A 70 -10.91 1.03 3.23
N TRP A 71 -10.05 1.75 2.49
CA TRP A 71 -10.37 2.20 1.15
C TRP A 71 -10.60 1.01 0.19
N LEU A 72 -9.73 0.00 0.23
CA LEU A 72 -9.90 -1.23 -0.56
C LEU A 72 -11.23 -1.92 -0.24
N SER A 73 -11.63 -1.97 1.04
CA SER A 73 -12.89 -2.57 1.45
C SER A 73 -14.12 -1.86 0.89
N GLU A 74 -14.06 -0.54 0.76
CA GLU A 74 -15.13 0.26 0.14
C GLU A 74 -15.16 0.08 -1.38
N GLN A 75 -14.02 -0.16 -2.01
CA GLN A 75 -13.89 -0.29 -3.46
C GLN A 75 -14.14 -1.70 -4.00
N PHE A 76 -13.93 -2.71 -3.17
CA PHE A 76 -14.17 -4.12 -3.46
C PHE A 76 -15.11 -4.74 -2.41
N PRO A 77 -16.38 -4.34 -2.37
CA PRO A 77 -17.31 -4.68 -1.27
C PRO A 77 -17.61 -6.18 -1.16
N GLU A 78 -17.39 -6.95 -2.21
CA GLU A 78 -17.62 -8.41 -2.25
C GLU A 78 -16.36 -9.22 -1.86
N ALA A 79 -15.24 -8.54 -1.60
CA ALA A 79 -13.99 -9.20 -1.22
C ALA A 79 -13.91 -9.43 0.30
N SER A 80 -12.93 -10.23 0.73
CA SER A 80 -12.41 -10.25 2.10
C SER A 80 -11.05 -9.59 2.09
N ILE A 81 -10.83 -8.58 2.93
CA ILE A 81 -9.60 -7.80 2.96
C ILE A 81 -8.81 -8.13 4.22
N THR A 82 -7.55 -8.47 4.06
CA THR A 82 -6.63 -8.62 5.19
C THR A 82 -5.53 -7.58 5.11
N GLY A 83 -5.48 -6.68 6.08
CA GLY A 83 -4.36 -5.77 6.30
C GLY A 83 -3.27 -6.48 7.13
N LEU A 84 -2.04 -6.48 6.63
CA LEU A 84 -0.88 -7.04 7.33
C LEU A 84 0.12 -5.93 7.60
N ASP A 85 0.64 -5.87 8.83
CA ASP A 85 1.68 -4.93 9.21
C ASP A 85 2.60 -5.52 10.28
N LEU A 86 3.86 -5.08 10.28
CA LEU A 86 4.86 -5.47 11.26
C LEU A 86 4.64 -4.79 12.63
N SER A 87 4.00 -3.64 12.64
CA SER A 87 3.78 -2.85 13.86
C SER A 87 2.45 -3.20 14.52
N PRO A 88 2.46 -3.88 15.68
CA PRO A 88 1.22 -4.14 16.43
C PRO A 88 0.55 -2.85 16.90
N TYR A 89 1.32 -1.77 17.05
CA TYR A 89 0.79 -0.46 17.42
C TYR A 89 -0.01 0.18 16.29
N PHE A 90 0.47 0.10 15.05
CA PHE A 90 -0.30 0.55 13.89
C PHE A 90 -1.56 -0.27 13.71
N LEU A 91 -1.49 -1.58 13.90
CA LEU A 91 -2.66 -2.46 13.82
C LEU A 91 -3.70 -2.17 14.90
N ALA A 92 -3.28 -1.78 16.11
CA ALA A 92 -4.21 -1.36 17.16
C ALA A 92 -4.99 -0.09 16.73
N VAL A 93 -4.32 0.86 16.08
CA VAL A 93 -4.97 2.06 15.51
C VAL A 93 -5.87 1.68 14.33
N ALA A 94 -5.42 0.81 13.45
CA ALA A 94 -6.20 0.33 12.32
C ALA A 94 -7.52 -0.33 12.75
N GLU A 95 -7.46 -1.17 13.78
CA GLU A 95 -8.64 -1.82 14.35
C GLU A 95 -9.58 -0.82 15.04
N TRP A 96 -9.02 0.17 15.73
CA TRP A 96 -9.82 1.25 16.32
C TRP A 96 -10.54 2.06 15.23
N GLU A 97 -9.84 2.46 14.17
CA GLU A 97 -10.42 3.20 13.03
C GLU A 97 -11.52 2.38 12.34
N ARG A 98 -11.30 1.09 12.12
CA ARG A 98 -12.29 0.18 11.56
C ARG A 98 -13.57 0.15 12.38
N ARG A 99 -13.46 0.00 13.70
CA ARG A 99 -14.61 -0.02 14.62
C ARG A 99 -15.33 1.32 14.66
N HIS A 100 -14.57 2.43 14.71
CA HIS A 100 -15.13 3.77 14.74
C HIS A 100 -15.91 4.08 13.45
N ARG A 101 -15.37 3.74 12.30
CA ARG A 101 -16.06 3.92 11.01
C ARG A 101 -17.29 3.04 10.89
N ALA A 102 -17.23 1.80 11.35
CA ALA A 102 -18.38 0.90 11.36
C ALA A 102 -19.56 1.49 12.16
N ALA A 103 -19.26 2.24 13.22
CA ALA A 103 -20.26 2.88 14.06
C ALA A 103 -20.80 4.19 13.48
N THR A 104 -20.01 4.94 12.70
CA THR A 104 -20.29 6.35 12.36
C THR A 104 -20.55 6.60 10.85
N SER A 105 -20.13 5.70 9.97
CA SER A 105 -20.21 5.91 8.52
C SER A 105 -21.26 5.03 7.84
N PRO A 106 -22.20 5.59 7.06
CA PRO A 106 -23.09 4.79 6.23
C PRO A 106 -22.37 3.96 5.15
N ALA A 107 -21.20 4.41 4.67
CA ALA A 107 -20.40 3.70 3.67
C ALA A 107 -19.87 2.36 4.21
N SER A 108 -19.60 2.27 5.52
CA SER A 108 -19.13 1.03 6.16
C SER A 108 -20.13 -0.12 6.08
N LYS A 109 -21.41 0.17 5.88
CA LYS A 109 -22.46 -0.86 5.73
C LYS A 109 -22.41 -1.60 4.39
N ARG A 110 -21.64 -1.09 3.43
CA ARG A 110 -21.44 -1.68 2.09
C ARG A 110 -19.99 -2.05 1.83
N SER A 111 -19.14 -1.97 2.83
CA SER A 111 -17.73 -2.31 2.69
C SER A 111 -17.49 -3.79 2.95
N ALA A 112 -16.45 -4.33 2.32
CA ALA A 112 -15.97 -5.68 2.57
C ALA A 112 -15.55 -5.89 4.04
N PRO A 113 -15.61 -7.10 4.57
CA PRO A 113 -15.05 -7.43 5.87
C PRO A 113 -13.53 -7.24 5.88
N ILE A 114 -13.02 -6.63 6.95
CA ILE A 114 -11.60 -6.38 7.17
C ILE A 114 -11.12 -7.19 8.37
N THR A 115 -9.96 -7.83 8.20
CA THR A 115 -9.17 -8.45 9.26
C THR A 115 -7.79 -7.85 9.29
N TYR A 116 -7.20 -7.63 10.47
CA TYR A 116 -5.81 -7.19 10.61
C TYR A 116 -4.96 -8.31 11.20
N VAL A 117 -3.76 -8.49 10.63
CA VAL A 117 -2.81 -9.55 10.99
C VAL A 117 -1.43 -8.95 11.23
N HIS A 118 -0.83 -9.26 12.38
CA HIS A 118 0.55 -8.90 12.68
C HIS A 118 1.49 -9.89 12.00
N GLY A 119 2.42 -9.40 11.19
CA GLY A 119 3.38 -10.25 10.48
C GLY A 119 4.30 -9.50 9.54
N LEU A 120 5.28 -10.22 9.02
CA LEU A 120 6.25 -9.76 8.03
C LEU A 120 5.65 -9.89 6.63
N ALA A 121 5.79 -8.86 5.79
CA ALA A 121 5.38 -8.93 4.40
C ALA A 121 6.34 -9.76 3.54
N GLU A 122 7.60 -9.93 3.98
CA GLU A 122 8.60 -10.79 3.37
C GLU A 122 8.30 -12.28 3.49
N GLN A 123 7.53 -12.65 4.52
CA GLN A 123 7.13 -14.02 4.84
C GLN A 123 5.77 -13.97 5.53
N SER A 124 4.76 -13.71 4.74
CA SER A 124 3.40 -13.54 5.26
C SER A 124 2.77 -14.87 5.71
N PRO A 125 1.78 -14.82 6.63
CA PRO A 125 1.08 -16.02 7.08
C PRO A 125 0.06 -16.56 6.06
N PHE A 126 -0.04 -15.95 4.87
CA PHE A 126 -0.97 -16.41 3.85
C PHE A 126 -0.50 -17.73 3.22
N ALA A 127 -1.46 -18.60 2.95
CA ALA A 127 -1.19 -19.84 2.23
C ALA A 127 -0.75 -19.55 0.78
N GLU A 128 0.01 -20.46 0.20
CA GLU A 128 0.34 -20.40 -1.23
C GLU A 128 -0.93 -20.39 -2.07
N ALA A 129 -0.94 -19.60 -3.14
CA ALA A 129 -2.02 -19.51 -4.10
C ALA A 129 -3.41 -19.27 -3.47
N SER A 130 -3.49 -18.38 -2.46
CA SER A 130 -4.72 -18.09 -1.70
C SER A 130 -5.35 -16.74 -1.99
N LEU A 131 -4.60 -15.80 -2.60
CA LEU A 131 -5.03 -14.42 -2.81
C LEU A 131 -5.27 -14.11 -4.28
N ASP A 132 -6.21 -13.19 -4.55
CA ASP A 132 -6.50 -12.67 -5.88
C ASP A 132 -5.78 -11.35 -6.16
N LEU A 133 -5.59 -10.53 -5.11
CA LEU A 133 -4.88 -9.26 -5.19
C LEU A 133 -3.97 -9.09 -3.96
N VAL A 134 -2.71 -8.78 -4.22
CA VAL A 134 -1.75 -8.28 -3.22
C VAL A 134 -1.51 -6.81 -3.51
N ASN A 135 -1.68 -5.95 -2.51
CA ASN A 135 -1.49 -4.51 -2.61
C ASN A 135 -0.40 -4.05 -1.63
N PHE A 136 0.54 -3.25 -2.13
CA PHE A 136 1.46 -2.44 -1.33
C PHE A 136 1.18 -0.97 -1.63
N ASN A 137 0.93 -0.18 -0.62
CA ASN A 137 0.50 1.20 -0.80
C ASN A 137 1.35 2.15 0.05
N PHE A 138 2.34 2.77 -0.57
CA PHE A 138 3.33 3.65 0.08
C PHE A 138 4.15 2.92 1.15
N VAL A 139 4.74 1.79 0.81
CA VAL A 139 5.53 0.94 1.70
C VAL A 139 6.97 0.80 1.24
N ILE A 140 7.17 0.56 -0.06
CA ILE A 140 8.45 0.07 -0.56
C ILE A 140 9.55 1.13 -0.53
N HIS A 141 9.19 2.43 -0.53
CA HIS A 141 10.17 3.51 -0.39
C HIS A 141 10.79 3.63 1.01
N GLU A 142 10.17 2.98 2.01
CA GLU A 142 10.66 2.89 3.39
C GLU A 142 11.50 1.63 3.64
N CYS A 143 11.75 0.80 2.60
CA CYS A 143 12.34 -0.53 2.73
C CYS A 143 13.64 -0.67 1.93
N PRO A 144 14.62 -1.46 2.43
CA PRO A 144 15.81 -1.81 1.67
C PRO A 144 15.47 -2.69 0.46
N GLN A 145 16.30 -2.66 -0.58
CA GLN A 145 16.09 -3.45 -1.80
C GLN A 145 15.86 -4.94 -1.51
N ALA A 146 16.61 -5.54 -0.59
CA ALA A 146 16.46 -6.94 -0.21
C ALA A 146 15.06 -7.28 0.33
N ALA A 147 14.43 -6.35 1.06
CA ALA A 147 13.04 -6.51 1.51
C ALA A 147 12.06 -6.39 0.33
N ILE A 148 12.27 -5.40 -0.57
CA ILE A 148 11.44 -5.23 -1.77
C ILE A 148 11.46 -6.48 -2.65
N GLU A 149 12.64 -7.06 -2.88
CA GLU A 149 12.78 -8.33 -3.61
C GLU A 149 12.02 -9.47 -2.92
N SER A 150 12.04 -9.51 -1.59
CA SER A 150 11.31 -10.51 -0.82
C SER A 150 9.79 -10.30 -0.93
N PHE A 151 9.30 -9.05 -0.93
CA PHE A 151 7.90 -8.73 -1.19
C PHE A 151 7.44 -9.20 -2.57
N VAL A 152 8.28 -9.03 -3.59
CA VAL A 152 7.98 -9.49 -4.96
C VAL A 152 7.86 -11.01 -5.00
N ARG A 153 8.82 -11.74 -4.40
CA ARG A 153 8.79 -13.22 -4.32
C ARG A 153 7.59 -13.73 -3.51
N GLU A 154 7.33 -13.11 -2.36
CA GLU A 154 6.21 -13.49 -1.49
C GLU A 154 4.86 -13.22 -2.18
N SER A 155 4.73 -12.09 -2.88
CA SER A 155 3.53 -11.80 -3.66
C SER A 155 3.26 -12.88 -4.70
N LEU A 156 4.29 -13.34 -5.42
CA LEU A 156 4.14 -14.43 -6.38
C LEU A 156 3.68 -15.73 -5.70
N ARG A 157 4.23 -16.05 -4.51
CA ARG A 157 3.87 -17.27 -3.76
C ARG A 157 2.41 -17.28 -3.35
N VAL A 158 1.92 -16.16 -2.79
CA VAL A 158 0.57 -16.12 -2.18
C VAL A 158 -0.57 -15.87 -3.17
N LEU A 159 -0.28 -15.26 -4.32
CA LEU A 159 -1.27 -15.04 -5.37
C LEU A 159 -1.69 -16.37 -6.03
N ARG A 160 -2.94 -16.51 -6.42
CA ARG A 160 -3.42 -17.58 -7.29
C ARG A 160 -2.89 -17.38 -8.71
N PRO A 161 -2.80 -18.44 -9.54
CA PRO A 161 -2.66 -18.26 -10.98
C PRO A 161 -3.74 -17.33 -11.52
N GLY A 162 -3.34 -16.29 -12.27
CA GLY A 162 -4.23 -15.22 -12.71
C GLY A 162 -4.49 -14.12 -11.67
N GLY A 163 -4.00 -14.26 -10.44
CA GLY A 163 -4.01 -13.18 -9.45
C GLY A 163 -2.99 -12.08 -9.78
N MET A 164 -3.17 -10.89 -9.24
CA MET A 164 -2.32 -9.73 -9.53
C MET A 164 -1.71 -9.09 -8.28
N VAL A 165 -0.54 -8.48 -8.47
CA VAL A 165 0.06 -7.59 -7.48
C VAL A 165 -0.01 -6.14 -7.96
N ALA A 166 -0.13 -5.21 -7.01
CA ALA A 166 -0.05 -3.77 -7.24
C ALA A 166 0.88 -3.12 -6.20
N PHE A 167 1.99 -2.55 -6.67
CA PHE A 167 2.89 -1.71 -5.88
C PHE A 167 2.63 -0.25 -6.21
N VAL A 168 2.09 0.50 -5.27
CA VAL A 168 1.80 1.93 -5.40
C VAL A 168 2.77 2.72 -4.56
N ASP A 169 3.55 3.58 -5.21
CA ASP A 169 4.56 4.36 -4.51
C ASP A 169 5.04 5.58 -5.30
N ASN A 170 5.99 6.32 -4.76
CA ASN A 170 6.69 7.39 -5.43
C ASN A 170 7.24 6.91 -6.78
N ASN A 171 7.12 7.73 -7.82
CA ASN A 171 7.68 7.42 -9.12
C ASN A 171 9.12 7.95 -9.24
N PRO A 172 10.17 7.10 -9.22
CA PRO A 172 11.55 7.55 -9.36
C PRO A 172 11.81 8.36 -10.63
N LYS A 173 11.01 8.15 -11.68
CA LYS A 173 11.12 8.84 -12.98
C LYS A 173 10.25 10.10 -13.07
N SER A 174 9.53 10.45 -12.00
CA SER A 174 8.68 11.64 -11.97
C SER A 174 9.50 12.92 -12.14
N ALA A 175 9.12 13.76 -13.09
CA ALA A 175 9.76 15.07 -13.27
C ALA A 175 9.62 15.95 -12.01
N THR A 176 8.54 15.82 -11.27
CA THR A 176 8.31 16.53 -10.01
C THR A 176 9.35 16.14 -8.96
N LEU A 177 9.66 14.85 -8.82
CA LEU A 177 10.66 14.37 -7.86
C LEU A 177 12.08 14.66 -8.34
N GLN A 178 12.36 14.48 -9.63
CA GLN A 178 13.68 14.75 -10.22
C GLN A 178 14.09 16.23 -10.14
N ASN A 179 13.12 17.14 -10.15
CA ASN A 179 13.34 18.60 -10.09
C ASN A 179 13.15 19.17 -8.68
N LEU A 180 13.06 18.33 -7.64
CA LEU A 180 13.00 18.83 -6.26
C LEU A 180 14.27 19.65 -5.93
N PRO A 181 14.12 20.82 -5.28
CA PRO A 181 15.26 21.53 -4.73
C PRO A 181 16.10 20.63 -3.82
N PRO A 182 17.45 20.68 -3.87
CA PRO A 182 18.31 19.80 -3.08
C PRO A 182 18.00 19.79 -1.58
N VAL A 183 17.61 20.94 -1.03
CA VAL A 183 17.23 21.07 0.39
C VAL A 183 15.98 20.24 0.71
N LEU A 184 14.96 20.29 -0.14
CA LEU A 184 13.72 19.51 0.06
C LEU A 184 13.97 18.02 -0.14
N PHE A 185 14.79 17.66 -1.12
CA PHE A 185 15.19 16.26 -1.35
C PHE A 185 15.97 15.70 -0.14
N THR A 186 16.93 16.47 0.41
CA THR A 186 17.67 16.09 1.61
C THR A 186 16.77 15.95 2.83
N LEU A 187 15.79 16.85 2.99
CA LEU A 187 14.82 16.78 4.09
C LEU A 187 13.95 15.51 3.97
N MET A 188 13.46 15.20 2.80
CA MET A 188 12.70 13.97 2.53
C MET A 188 13.55 12.72 2.88
N LYS A 189 14.78 12.66 2.40
CA LYS A 189 15.71 11.56 2.71
C LYS A 189 16.08 11.43 4.17
N SER A 190 16.04 12.50 4.95
CA SER A 190 16.37 12.45 6.38
C SER A 190 15.39 11.65 7.22
N THR A 191 14.17 11.45 6.73
CA THR A 191 13.13 10.65 7.38
C THR A 191 12.95 9.26 6.73
N GLU A 192 13.57 9.03 5.59
CA GLU A 192 13.43 7.81 4.78
C GLU A 192 14.81 7.25 4.42
N PRO A 193 15.45 6.47 5.30
CA PRO A 193 16.86 6.07 5.16
C PRO A 193 17.13 5.19 3.93
N TRP A 194 16.11 4.51 3.40
CA TRP A 194 16.22 3.60 2.25
C TRP A 194 15.86 4.25 0.91
N SER A 195 15.60 5.55 0.88
CA SER A 195 15.20 6.27 -0.33
C SER A 195 16.17 6.05 -1.50
N ASP A 196 17.49 6.10 -1.29
CA ASP A 196 18.47 5.91 -2.36
C ASP A 196 18.40 4.51 -2.97
N GLU A 197 18.18 3.48 -2.13
CA GLU A 197 18.00 2.12 -2.59
C GLU A 197 16.71 1.99 -3.40
N TYR A 198 15.61 2.54 -2.90
CA TYR A 198 14.33 2.51 -3.59
C TYR A 198 14.40 3.23 -4.96
N TYR A 199 14.99 4.43 -5.00
CA TYR A 199 15.06 5.23 -6.23
C TYR A 199 15.97 4.61 -7.31
N SER A 200 16.91 3.75 -6.94
CA SER A 200 17.78 3.02 -7.85
C SER A 200 17.29 1.60 -8.19
N PHE A 201 16.22 1.12 -7.56
CA PHE A 201 15.70 -0.23 -7.74
C PHE A 201 14.81 -0.35 -8.99
N ASP A 202 15.12 -1.34 -9.84
CA ASP A 202 14.27 -1.68 -10.99
C ASP A 202 13.20 -2.70 -10.58
N LEU A 203 12.09 -2.21 -10.03
CA LEU A 203 10.98 -3.04 -9.57
C LEU A 203 10.36 -3.85 -10.71
N GLU A 204 10.25 -3.25 -11.90
CA GLU A 204 9.67 -3.90 -13.07
C GLU A 204 10.54 -5.09 -13.54
N ALA A 205 11.87 -4.94 -13.53
CA ALA A 205 12.79 -6.04 -13.82
C ALA A 205 12.67 -7.14 -12.76
N ALA A 206 12.73 -6.80 -11.47
CA ALA A 206 12.60 -7.75 -10.38
C ALA A 206 11.29 -8.56 -10.45
N MET A 207 10.18 -7.93 -10.81
CA MET A 207 8.90 -8.62 -10.99
C MET A 207 8.96 -9.61 -12.17
N ARG A 208 9.54 -9.22 -13.31
CA ARG A 208 9.67 -10.11 -14.47
C ARG A 208 10.61 -11.29 -14.19
N ASP A 209 11.71 -11.04 -13.50
CA ASP A 209 12.71 -12.06 -13.16
C ASP A 209 12.14 -13.14 -12.22
N VAL A 210 11.24 -12.77 -11.32
CA VAL A 210 10.53 -13.71 -10.44
C VAL A 210 9.44 -14.49 -11.18
N GLY A 211 8.97 -13.98 -12.33
CA GLY A 211 8.01 -14.69 -13.21
C GLY A 211 6.66 -14.02 -13.38
N PHE A 212 6.45 -12.80 -12.89
CA PHE A 212 5.22 -12.04 -13.20
C PHE A 212 5.14 -11.74 -14.69
N ARG A 213 3.92 -11.84 -15.23
CA ARG A 213 3.58 -11.45 -16.61
C ARG A 213 2.83 -10.13 -16.63
N GLU A 214 2.75 -9.53 -17.84
CA GLU A 214 2.03 -8.28 -18.08
C GLU A 214 2.45 -7.15 -17.14
N VAL A 215 3.76 -7.12 -16.78
CA VAL A 215 4.29 -6.11 -15.88
C VAL A 215 4.22 -4.73 -16.53
N VAL A 216 3.47 -3.81 -15.90
CA VAL A 216 3.24 -2.45 -16.39
C VAL A 216 3.34 -1.44 -15.27
N THR A 217 3.87 -0.27 -15.60
CA THR A 217 3.86 0.92 -14.74
C THR A 217 2.86 1.93 -15.29
N VAL A 218 1.99 2.42 -14.43
CA VAL A 218 1.01 3.48 -14.73
C VAL A 218 1.22 4.62 -13.75
N GLU A 219 1.38 5.83 -14.25
CA GLU A 219 1.40 7.03 -13.41
C GLU A 219 0.00 7.30 -12.86
N THR A 220 -0.14 7.33 -11.54
CA THR A 220 -1.41 7.63 -10.88
C THR A 220 -1.60 9.14 -10.70
N ASP A 221 -0.50 9.86 -10.60
CA ASP A 221 -0.43 11.32 -10.66
C ASP A 221 1.02 11.74 -11.04
N HIS A 222 1.31 13.04 -10.98
CA HIS A 222 2.62 13.61 -11.35
C HIS A 222 3.79 13.19 -10.42
N ARG A 223 3.52 12.50 -9.30
CA ARG A 223 4.54 12.04 -8.32
C ARG A 223 4.56 10.55 -8.11
N HIS A 224 3.42 9.88 -8.31
CA HIS A 224 3.25 8.50 -7.90
C HIS A 224 2.99 7.59 -9.10
N ARG A 225 3.35 6.33 -8.95
CA ARG A 225 3.12 5.26 -9.91
C ARG A 225 2.46 4.06 -9.25
N CYS A 226 1.80 3.26 -10.07
CA CYS A 226 1.35 1.91 -9.73
C CYS A 226 2.04 0.92 -10.66
N VAL A 227 2.85 0.01 -10.11
CA VAL A 227 3.48 -1.08 -10.87
C VAL A 227 2.68 -2.35 -10.61
N MET A 228 2.18 -2.96 -11.66
CA MET A 228 1.29 -4.13 -11.58
C MET A 228 1.82 -5.29 -12.39
N GLY A 229 1.50 -6.51 -11.98
CA GLY A 229 1.83 -7.73 -12.68
C GLY A 229 0.88 -8.86 -12.33
N ILE A 230 0.78 -9.86 -13.20
CA ILE A 230 -0.10 -11.03 -13.07
C ILE A 230 0.75 -12.27 -12.79
N ARG A 231 0.36 -13.08 -11.80
CA ARG A 231 0.90 -14.43 -11.62
C ARG A 231 0.43 -15.32 -12.78
N PRO A 232 1.36 -16.02 -13.49
CA PRO A 232 1.00 -16.95 -14.55
C PRO A 232 0.10 -18.08 -14.07
#